data_de1fc23749f6cfafe1fa10bcc4ec9c2a
#
_entry.id   de1fc23749f6cfafe1fa10bcc4ec9c2a
#
_cell.length_a   1.000
_cell.length_b   1.000
_cell.length_c   1.000
_cell.angle_alpha   90.00
_cell.angle_beta   90.00
_cell.angle_gamma   90.00
#
_symmetry.space_group_name_H-M   'P 1'
#
loop_
_entity.id
_entity.type
_entity.pdbx_description
1 polymer ?
#
loop_
_entity_poly.entity_id
_entity_poly.type
_entity_poly.pdbx_seq_one_letter_code
_entity_poly.pdbx_strand_id
1 'polypeptide(L)'
;MNVRRGCVTAALLFLVILTGAKLWAQGPPYQTDDPVPVDLHHYEFYIFGAADGTPVEMDSSGPAFEFNWGALPRVQVHAVLPWGAVAPLDNPVYLPSGTGPIEFGLTDMELGVKIAFIKEGKHVPQIGSFTMFEMPTGNADKGLGVGKVWYKLPIWLQKNFGAWTFDGGAGYEVVPQTGYRNFFYTGWLVKKKLNDRLELGAEVFAHGREGSAAPQTEASTLVDVGGYYHFKQHPGQQFLFCYGHSVAGQTENYAYVGMYWTWGKDKDDKKDGPNAGYVPEQLNGRTF
;
A
#
# COMPACT_ATOMS: atom_id res chain seq x y z
N MET A 1 -51.67 17.14 7.25
CA MET A 1 -51.35 16.51 5.94
C MET A 1 -49.84 16.53 5.68
N ASN A 2 -48.99 16.07 6.64
CA ASN A 2 -47.51 16.15 6.51
C ASN A 2 -46.74 14.92 7.06
N VAL A 3 -47.43 13.81 7.35
CA VAL A 3 -46.79 12.62 7.93
C VAL A 3 -46.32 11.61 6.84
N ARG A 4 -46.91 11.67 5.64
CA ARG A 4 -46.59 10.70 4.56
C ARG A 4 -45.30 11.02 3.77
N ARG A 5 -44.78 12.26 3.83
CA ARG A 5 -43.53 12.63 3.12
C ARG A 5 -42.26 12.24 3.87
N GLY A 6 -42.30 12.11 5.19
CA GLY A 6 -41.14 11.72 6.00
C GLY A 6 -40.75 10.24 5.88
N CYS A 7 -41.73 9.35 5.69
CA CYS A 7 -41.48 7.90 5.57
C CYS A 7 -40.86 7.48 4.23
N VAL A 8 -41.15 8.21 3.14
CA VAL A 8 -40.57 7.89 1.81
C VAL A 8 -39.10 8.32 1.74
N THR A 9 -38.75 9.43 2.38
CA THR A 9 -37.34 9.91 2.41
C THR A 9 -36.47 9.03 3.30
N ALA A 10 -37.00 8.52 4.40
CA ALA A 10 -36.30 7.56 5.27
C ALA A 10 -36.14 6.18 4.61
N ALA A 11 -37.13 5.72 3.83
CA ALA A 11 -37.03 4.47 3.07
C ALA A 11 -36.06 4.55 1.89
N LEU A 12 -35.92 5.71 1.25
CA LEU A 12 -34.92 5.93 0.19
C LEU A 12 -33.49 6.05 0.73
N LEU A 13 -33.30 6.58 1.95
CA LEU A 13 -31.99 6.58 2.63
C LEU A 13 -31.59 5.17 3.13
N PHE A 14 -32.54 4.27 3.40
CA PHE A 14 -32.25 2.91 3.84
C PHE A 14 -31.97 1.94 2.67
N LEU A 15 -32.37 2.28 1.43
CA LEU A 15 -32.18 1.43 0.25
C LEU A 15 -30.79 1.60 -0.41
N VAL A 16 -29.99 2.58 0.00
CA VAL A 16 -28.63 2.83 -0.51
C VAL A 16 -27.55 2.02 0.24
N ILE A 17 -27.91 1.30 1.31
CA ILE A 17 -26.94 0.61 2.19
C ILE A 17 -26.74 -0.88 1.84
N LEU A 18 -27.35 -1.42 0.78
CA LEU A 18 -27.33 -2.86 0.48
C LEU A 18 -26.57 -3.25 -0.80
N THR A 19 -25.70 -2.41 -1.31
CA THR A 19 -24.71 -2.87 -2.31
C THR A 19 -23.44 -3.28 -1.59
N GLY A 20 -23.31 -4.57 -1.32
CA GLY A 20 -22.07 -5.14 -0.80
C GLY A 20 -20.91 -4.77 -1.73
N ALA A 21 -20.06 -3.85 -1.29
CA ALA A 21 -18.82 -3.55 -1.98
C ALA A 21 -17.91 -4.77 -1.88
N LYS A 22 -17.44 -5.28 -3.01
CA LYS A 22 -16.42 -6.31 -3.05
C LYS A 22 -15.13 -5.68 -2.51
N LEU A 23 -14.58 -6.27 -1.47
CA LEU A 23 -13.31 -5.85 -0.88
C LEU A 23 -12.18 -6.47 -1.68
N TRP A 24 -11.27 -5.65 -2.15
CA TRP A 24 -10.02 -6.05 -2.79
C TRP A 24 -8.91 -5.79 -1.78
N ALA A 25 -8.03 -6.75 -1.60
CA ALA A 25 -6.77 -6.50 -0.90
C ALA A 25 -5.97 -5.50 -1.76
N GLN A 26 -5.55 -4.39 -1.15
CA GLN A 26 -4.82 -3.35 -1.86
C GLN A 26 -3.67 -2.88 -0.96
N GLY A 27 -2.43 -3.11 -1.39
CA GLY A 27 -1.23 -2.49 -0.86
C GLY A 27 -0.98 -1.13 -1.54
N PRO A 28 0.18 -0.92 -2.21
CA PRO A 28 0.49 0.35 -2.88
C PRO A 28 -0.70 0.94 -3.65
N PRO A 29 -0.77 2.30 -3.88
CA PRO A 29 0.38 3.19 -4.02
C PRO A 29 0.72 4.05 -2.80
N TYR A 30 0.06 3.85 -1.68
CA TYR A 30 0.28 4.64 -0.46
C TYR A 30 1.35 3.99 0.43
N GLN A 31 1.86 4.76 1.40
CA GLN A 31 2.80 4.24 2.41
C GLN A 31 2.08 3.49 3.54
N THR A 32 0.82 3.87 3.83
CA THR A 32 -0.06 3.10 4.72
C THR A 32 -0.51 1.83 4.03
N ASP A 33 -0.27 0.71 4.66
CA ASP A 33 -0.71 -0.58 4.17
C ASP A 33 -2.05 -1.00 4.81
N ASP A 34 -2.63 -2.05 4.30
CA ASP A 34 -3.85 -2.66 4.78
C ASP A 34 -3.59 -4.03 5.44
N PRO A 35 -4.48 -4.51 6.33
CA PRO A 35 -4.35 -5.81 6.98
C PRO A 35 -5.01 -6.95 6.18
N VAL A 36 -5.33 -6.77 4.89
CA VAL A 36 -6.08 -7.74 4.09
C VAL A 36 -5.13 -8.58 3.24
N PRO A 37 -4.87 -9.85 3.59
CA PRO A 37 -4.07 -10.72 2.75
C PRO A 37 -4.80 -11.07 1.44
N VAL A 38 -4.04 -11.35 0.40
CA VAL A 38 -4.52 -11.98 -0.83
C VAL A 38 -5.29 -13.25 -0.50
N ASP A 39 -6.40 -13.48 -1.18
CA ASP A 39 -7.23 -14.66 -0.98
C ASP A 39 -6.45 -15.97 -1.21
N LEU A 40 -6.84 -17.02 -0.52
CA LEU A 40 -6.18 -18.33 -0.61
C LEU A 40 -6.10 -18.83 -2.06
N HIS A 41 -4.89 -19.19 -2.50
CA HIS A 41 -4.57 -19.63 -3.87
C HIS A 41 -4.77 -18.55 -4.94
N HIS A 42 -4.87 -17.28 -4.55
CA HIS A 42 -4.78 -16.15 -5.46
C HIS A 42 -3.38 -15.54 -5.42
N TYR A 43 -3.10 -14.76 -6.45
CA TYR A 43 -1.81 -14.13 -6.70
C TYR A 43 -2.03 -12.69 -7.12
N GLU A 44 -1.07 -11.86 -6.76
CA GLU A 44 -0.97 -10.48 -7.23
C GLU A 44 0.43 -10.26 -7.77
N PHE A 45 0.51 -9.42 -8.78
CA PHE A 45 1.77 -9.01 -9.38
C PHE A 45 1.73 -7.52 -9.67
N TYR A 46 2.82 -6.84 -9.33
CA TYR A 46 2.98 -5.42 -9.62
C TYR A 46 4.26 -5.19 -10.41
N ILE A 47 4.20 -4.23 -11.33
CA ILE A 47 5.37 -3.57 -11.89
C ILE A 47 5.23 -2.11 -11.55
N PHE A 48 6.19 -1.55 -10.83
CA PHE A 48 6.06 -0.19 -10.34
C PHE A 48 7.38 0.58 -10.36
N GLY A 49 7.26 1.89 -10.19
CA GLY A 49 8.32 2.80 -9.82
C GLY A 49 7.86 3.67 -8.67
N ALA A 50 8.75 3.89 -7.73
CA ALA A 50 8.57 4.81 -6.61
C ALA A 50 9.78 5.71 -6.50
N ALA A 51 9.58 6.91 -5.97
CA ALA A 51 10.66 7.85 -5.71
C ALA A 51 10.38 8.57 -4.39
N ASP A 52 11.44 8.71 -3.60
CA ASP A 52 11.47 9.53 -2.40
C ASP A 52 12.56 10.60 -2.58
N GLY A 53 12.17 11.85 -2.49
CA GLY A 53 13.03 12.99 -2.74
C GLY A 53 13.11 13.92 -1.54
N THR A 54 14.32 14.10 -1.04
CA THR A 54 14.67 15.09 -0.02
C THR A 54 15.47 16.24 -0.64
N PRO A 55 15.79 17.33 0.09
CA PRO A 55 16.63 18.41 -0.46
C PRO A 55 18.04 18.01 -0.86
N VAL A 56 18.55 16.87 -0.39
CA VAL A 56 19.96 16.46 -0.61
C VAL A 56 20.09 15.19 -1.45
N GLU A 57 19.01 14.42 -1.59
CA GLU A 57 19.03 13.11 -2.22
C GLU A 57 17.69 12.74 -2.82
N MET A 58 17.69 12.02 -3.92
CA MET A 58 16.52 11.35 -4.46
C MET A 58 16.82 9.86 -4.57
N ASP A 59 16.07 9.09 -3.83
CA ASP A 59 16.03 7.64 -3.93
C ASP A 59 14.87 7.22 -4.82
N SER A 60 15.12 6.30 -5.71
CA SER A 60 14.07 5.78 -6.58
C SER A 60 14.21 4.28 -6.79
N SER A 61 13.09 3.60 -6.85
CA SER A 61 12.99 2.22 -7.31
C SER A 61 12.16 2.17 -8.59
N GLY A 62 12.67 1.47 -9.59
CA GLY A 62 11.97 1.29 -10.87
C GLY A 62 12.89 0.84 -12.00
N PRO A 63 12.50 -0.25 -12.72
CA PRO A 63 11.33 -1.07 -12.43
C PRO A 63 11.51 -1.91 -11.18
N ALA A 64 10.49 -1.97 -10.36
CA ALA A 64 10.39 -2.91 -9.26
C ALA A 64 9.28 -3.94 -9.54
N PHE A 65 9.52 -5.18 -9.15
CA PHE A 65 8.61 -6.30 -9.37
C PHE A 65 8.19 -6.87 -8.04
N GLU A 66 6.89 -6.81 -7.76
CA GLU A 66 6.30 -7.34 -6.54
C GLU A 66 5.42 -8.53 -6.86
N PHE A 67 5.51 -9.56 -6.03
CA PHE A 67 4.70 -10.77 -6.12
C PHE A 67 4.10 -11.12 -4.76
N ASN A 68 2.79 -11.29 -4.73
CA ASN A 68 2.03 -11.70 -3.56
C ASN A 68 1.30 -13.00 -3.81
N TRP A 69 1.28 -13.87 -2.80
CA TRP A 69 0.61 -15.17 -2.84
C TRP A 69 -0.20 -15.42 -1.57
N GLY A 70 -1.49 -15.66 -1.73
CA GLY A 70 -2.36 -16.19 -0.68
C GLY A 70 -2.03 -17.64 -0.36
N ALA A 71 -0.99 -17.85 0.45
CA ALA A 71 -0.39 -19.17 0.71
C ALA A 71 -1.21 -20.03 1.67
N LEU A 72 -1.81 -19.41 2.69
CA LEU A 72 -2.66 -20.06 3.69
C LEU A 72 -3.89 -19.17 3.96
N PRO A 73 -4.97 -19.72 4.56
CA PRO A 73 -6.09 -18.89 4.98
C PRO A 73 -5.61 -17.73 5.88
N ARG A 74 -5.88 -16.49 5.45
CA ARG A 74 -5.47 -15.25 6.12
C ARG A 74 -3.96 -14.98 6.17
N VAL A 75 -3.17 -15.64 5.31
CA VAL A 75 -1.72 -15.44 5.24
C VAL A 75 -1.30 -15.26 3.79
N GLN A 76 -0.66 -14.13 3.53
CA GLN A 76 -0.01 -13.81 2.26
C GLN A 76 1.50 -13.87 2.44
N VAL A 77 2.18 -14.43 1.47
CA VAL A 77 3.63 -14.31 1.31
C VAL A 77 3.89 -13.24 0.25
N HIS A 78 4.93 -12.45 0.45
CA HIS A 78 5.26 -11.27 -0.33
C HIS A 78 6.75 -11.27 -0.69
N ALA A 79 7.07 -10.80 -1.89
CA ALA A 79 8.45 -10.56 -2.32
C ALA A 79 8.51 -9.40 -3.30
N VAL A 80 9.50 -8.50 -3.14
CA VAL A 80 9.82 -7.42 -4.09
C VAL A 80 11.26 -7.57 -4.57
N LEU A 81 11.45 -7.45 -5.88
CA LEU A 81 12.76 -7.36 -6.52
C LEU A 81 12.89 -5.99 -7.19
N PRO A 82 13.54 -5.01 -6.55
CA PRO A 82 13.64 -3.65 -7.06
C PRO A 82 14.97 -3.38 -7.76
N TRP A 83 14.94 -2.70 -8.90
CA TRP A 83 16.04 -1.89 -9.39
C TRP A 83 15.83 -0.46 -8.93
N GLY A 84 16.88 0.22 -8.58
CA GLY A 84 16.78 1.60 -8.09
C GLY A 84 17.94 2.47 -8.54
N ALA A 85 17.77 3.75 -8.29
CA ALA A 85 18.80 4.75 -8.49
C ALA A 85 18.83 5.72 -7.31
N VAL A 86 20.03 6.08 -6.89
CA VAL A 86 20.30 7.12 -5.90
C VAL A 86 20.97 8.29 -6.60
N ALA A 87 20.37 9.46 -6.52
CA ALA A 87 20.87 10.67 -7.13
C ALA A 87 21.09 11.75 -6.06
N PRO A 88 22.35 12.23 -5.84
CA PRO A 88 22.57 13.37 -4.96
C PRO A 88 21.96 14.64 -5.56
N LEU A 89 21.34 15.47 -4.73
CA LEU A 89 20.74 16.74 -5.11
C LEU A 89 21.50 17.90 -4.46
N ASP A 90 21.89 18.87 -5.27
CA ASP A 90 22.55 20.11 -4.80
C ASP A 90 21.56 21.27 -4.60
N ASN A 91 20.27 21.05 -4.85
CA ASN A 91 19.26 22.10 -4.88
C ASN A 91 17.91 21.59 -4.34
N PRO A 92 17.18 22.39 -3.54
CA PRO A 92 15.84 22.06 -3.07
C PRO A 92 14.77 21.95 -4.18
N VAL A 93 15.11 22.16 -5.44
CA VAL A 93 14.22 21.90 -6.58
C VAL A 93 14.57 20.53 -7.15
N TYR A 94 14.16 19.53 -6.53
CA TYR A 94 14.04 18.07 -6.79
C TYR A 94 14.28 17.56 -8.23
N LEU A 95 15.22 18.13 -8.94
CA LEU A 95 15.70 17.60 -10.21
C LEU A 95 17.13 17.14 -9.98
N PRO A 96 17.56 15.99 -10.54
CA PRO A 96 18.92 15.52 -10.46
C PRO A 96 19.86 16.55 -11.12
N SER A 97 20.29 17.52 -10.35
CA SER A 97 21.22 18.58 -10.77
C SER A 97 22.54 18.52 -10.00
N GLY A 98 22.69 17.52 -9.15
CA GLY A 98 23.86 17.31 -8.34
C GLY A 98 25.09 16.96 -9.18
N THR A 99 26.26 17.31 -8.68
CA THR A 99 27.55 17.04 -9.33
C THR A 99 28.08 15.63 -9.06
N GLY A 100 27.38 14.85 -8.21
CA GLY A 100 27.72 13.46 -7.92
C GLY A 100 27.22 12.47 -8.98
N PRO A 101 27.79 11.26 -9.03
CA PRO A 101 27.28 10.21 -9.91
C PRO A 101 25.89 9.76 -9.46
N ILE A 102 25.02 9.48 -10.44
CA ILE A 102 23.82 8.71 -10.20
C ILE A 102 24.23 7.24 -10.11
N GLU A 103 24.02 6.63 -8.95
CA GLU A 103 24.24 5.20 -8.78
C GLU A 103 22.96 4.45 -9.17
N PHE A 104 23.11 3.40 -9.96
CA PHE A 104 22.00 2.56 -10.43
C PHE A 104 22.33 1.08 -10.26
N GLY A 105 21.35 0.27 -9.86
CA GLY A 105 21.54 -1.17 -9.70
C GLY A 105 20.38 -1.83 -8.98
N LEU A 106 20.57 -3.11 -8.63
CA LEU A 106 19.69 -3.83 -7.74
C LEU A 106 19.76 -3.20 -6.35
N THR A 107 18.61 -2.93 -5.74
CA THR A 107 18.52 -2.48 -4.35
C THR A 107 18.24 -3.65 -3.40
N ASP A 108 17.96 -3.38 -2.13
CA ASP A 108 17.62 -4.42 -1.18
C ASP A 108 16.30 -5.08 -1.57
N MET A 109 16.26 -6.42 -1.58
CA MET A 109 15.08 -7.22 -1.89
C MET A 109 14.20 -7.33 -0.65
N GLU A 110 12.90 -7.04 -0.78
CA GLU A 110 11.95 -7.19 0.31
C GLU A 110 11.30 -8.57 0.29
N LEU A 111 11.19 -9.18 1.48
CA LEU A 111 10.41 -10.38 1.75
C LEU A 111 9.42 -10.09 2.87
N GLY A 112 8.16 -10.49 2.71
CA GLY A 112 7.15 -10.16 3.69
C GLY A 112 6.12 -11.26 3.94
N VAL A 113 5.45 -11.12 5.09
CA VAL A 113 4.30 -11.95 5.45
C VAL A 113 3.19 -11.05 5.98
N LYS A 114 2.04 -11.03 5.29
CA LYS A 114 0.82 -10.34 5.75
C LYS A 114 -0.10 -11.36 6.41
N ILE A 115 -0.54 -11.06 7.64
CA ILE A 115 -1.39 -11.94 8.45
C ILE A 115 -2.59 -11.16 8.98
N ALA A 116 -3.80 -11.60 8.66
CA ALA A 116 -5.03 -11.05 9.25
C ALA A 116 -5.36 -11.78 10.57
N PHE A 117 -5.26 -11.08 11.67
CA PHE A 117 -5.58 -11.61 13.00
C PHE A 117 -7.08 -11.62 13.25
N ILE A 118 -7.74 -10.49 12.95
CA ILE A 118 -9.18 -10.27 13.14
C ILE A 118 -9.78 -9.90 11.79
N LYS A 119 -10.84 -10.60 11.39
CA LYS A 119 -11.64 -10.25 10.21
C LYS A 119 -12.55 -9.07 10.51
N GLU A 120 -12.79 -8.26 9.50
CA GLU A 120 -13.78 -7.20 9.58
C GLU A 120 -15.16 -7.77 9.91
N GLY A 121 -15.83 -7.16 10.88
CA GLY A 121 -17.20 -7.42 11.26
C GLY A 121 -18.02 -6.13 11.27
N LYS A 122 -19.29 -6.21 11.62
CA LYS A 122 -20.18 -5.02 11.65
C LYS A 122 -19.61 -3.86 12.48
N HIS A 123 -19.04 -4.17 13.64
CA HIS A 123 -18.54 -3.18 14.61
C HIS A 123 -17.03 -3.27 14.88
N VAL A 124 -16.35 -4.23 14.25
CA VAL A 124 -14.94 -4.50 14.48
C VAL A 124 -14.20 -4.29 13.16
N PRO A 125 -13.08 -3.53 13.14
CA PRO A 125 -12.24 -3.42 11.96
C PRO A 125 -11.52 -4.75 11.68
N GLN A 126 -11.05 -4.94 10.47
CA GLN A 126 -10.01 -5.92 10.21
C GLN A 126 -8.73 -5.46 10.89
N ILE A 127 -8.00 -6.39 11.48
CA ILE A 127 -6.72 -6.12 12.15
C ILE A 127 -5.71 -7.16 11.69
N GLY A 128 -4.51 -6.72 11.34
CA GLY A 128 -3.44 -7.60 10.92
C GLY A 128 -2.07 -6.96 11.03
N SER A 129 -1.09 -7.69 10.56
CA SER A 129 0.29 -7.22 10.42
C SER A 129 0.80 -7.57 9.04
N PHE A 130 1.63 -6.70 8.49
CA PHE A 130 2.43 -6.96 7.32
C PHE A 130 3.90 -6.75 7.69
N THR A 131 4.49 -7.80 8.24
CA THR A 131 5.91 -7.79 8.60
C THR A 131 6.75 -7.97 7.35
N MET A 132 7.70 -7.06 7.13
CA MET A 132 8.59 -7.03 5.97
C MET A 132 10.04 -7.07 6.43
N PHE A 133 10.88 -7.77 5.66
CA PHE A 133 12.32 -7.91 5.85
C PHE A 133 13.02 -7.46 4.58
N GLU A 134 13.90 -6.48 4.71
CA GLU A 134 14.79 -6.06 3.64
C GLU A 134 16.09 -6.83 3.70
N MET A 135 16.38 -7.53 2.63
CA MET A 135 17.56 -8.38 2.50
C MET A 135 18.69 -7.59 1.85
N PRO A 136 19.94 -7.64 2.37
CA PRO A 136 21.05 -6.80 1.90
C PRO A 136 21.58 -7.28 0.54
N THR A 137 20.75 -7.20 -0.48
CA THR A 137 21.08 -7.57 -1.87
C THR A 137 21.62 -6.40 -2.69
N GLY A 138 21.32 -5.18 -2.26
CA GLY A 138 21.83 -3.95 -2.85
C GLY A 138 23.28 -3.64 -2.49
N ASN A 139 23.87 -2.71 -3.19
CA ASN A 139 25.24 -2.27 -2.93
C ASN A 139 25.24 -1.08 -1.96
N ALA A 140 25.52 -1.34 -0.67
CA ALA A 140 25.51 -0.32 0.37
C ALA A 140 26.58 0.77 0.16
N ASP A 141 27.72 0.46 -0.47
CA ASP A 141 28.77 1.47 -0.75
C ASP A 141 28.31 2.50 -1.81
N LYS A 142 27.26 2.16 -2.55
CA LYS A 142 26.63 3.01 -3.56
C LYS A 142 25.30 3.62 -3.10
N GLY A 143 24.90 3.39 -1.84
CA GLY A 143 23.59 3.81 -1.33
C GLY A 143 22.40 2.98 -1.85
N LEU A 144 22.65 1.90 -2.60
CA LEU A 144 21.60 1.04 -3.17
C LEU A 144 21.07 -0.01 -2.19
N GLY A 145 21.35 0.14 -0.89
CA GLY A 145 20.88 -0.72 0.18
C GLY A 145 21.56 -0.41 1.50
N VAL A 146 21.03 -0.97 2.58
CA VAL A 146 21.53 -0.72 3.94
C VAL A 146 22.75 -1.59 4.28
N GLY A 147 22.97 -2.69 3.55
CA GLY A 147 24.07 -3.63 3.78
C GLY A 147 23.85 -4.57 4.97
N LYS A 148 22.68 -4.55 5.60
CA LYS A 148 22.25 -5.48 6.64
C LYS A 148 20.75 -5.74 6.51
N VAL A 149 20.31 -6.90 7.02
CA VAL A 149 18.87 -7.15 7.15
C VAL A 149 18.26 -6.14 8.09
N TRP A 150 17.21 -5.48 7.65
CA TRP A 150 16.37 -4.61 8.46
C TRP A 150 14.90 -4.98 8.27
N TYR A 151 14.00 -4.51 9.14
CA TYR A 151 12.63 -5.01 9.09
C TYR A 151 11.63 -4.04 9.71
N LYS A 152 10.38 -4.19 9.25
CA LYS A 152 9.20 -3.42 9.67
C LYS A 152 8.21 -4.31 10.41
N LEU A 153 7.73 -3.84 11.56
CA LEU A 153 6.77 -4.53 12.42
C LEU A 153 5.52 -3.66 12.64
N PRO A 154 4.58 -3.64 11.69
CA PRO A 154 3.34 -2.87 11.81
C PRO A 154 2.20 -3.64 12.42
N ILE A 155 1.22 -2.89 12.95
CA ILE A 155 -0.18 -3.31 13.12
C ILE A 155 -1.04 -2.39 12.31
N TRP A 156 -1.79 -2.97 11.37
CA TRP A 156 -2.70 -2.27 10.48
C TRP A 156 -4.16 -2.59 10.78
N LEU A 157 -5.02 -1.63 10.52
CA LEU A 157 -6.46 -1.65 10.73
C LEU A 157 -7.14 -1.24 9.43
N GLN A 158 -8.25 -1.91 9.08
CA GLN A 158 -9.10 -1.49 7.97
C GLN A 158 -10.56 -1.55 8.36
N LYS A 159 -11.32 -0.53 7.95
CA LYS A 159 -12.77 -0.50 8.11
C LYS A 159 -13.46 0.09 6.90
N ASN A 160 -14.49 -0.64 6.44
CA ASN A 160 -15.28 -0.25 5.27
C ASN A 160 -16.66 0.29 5.67
N PHE A 161 -17.06 1.39 5.01
CA PHE A 161 -18.36 2.05 5.17
C PHE A 161 -18.92 2.40 3.79
N GLY A 162 -19.61 1.44 3.15
CA GLY A 162 -20.14 1.60 1.80
C GLY A 162 -19.03 1.84 0.78
N ALA A 163 -19.00 3.03 0.17
CA ALA A 163 -17.97 3.39 -0.82
C ALA A 163 -16.68 3.94 -0.19
N TRP A 164 -16.59 4.01 1.13
CA TRP A 164 -15.42 4.51 1.84
C TRP A 164 -14.66 3.37 2.50
N THR A 165 -13.34 3.42 2.43
CA THR A 165 -12.42 2.56 3.17
C THR A 165 -11.50 3.44 4.01
N PHE A 166 -11.33 3.07 5.26
CA PHE A 166 -10.41 3.71 6.21
C PHE A 166 -9.37 2.68 6.59
N ASP A 167 -8.11 2.99 6.29
CA ASP A 167 -6.95 2.21 6.68
C ASP A 167 -6.10 3.03 7.64
N GLY A 168 -5.37 2.37 8.52
CA GLY A 168 -4.42 3.06 9.37
C GLY A 168 -3.80 2.16 10.40
N GLY A 169 -2.77 2.68 11.02
CA GLY A 169 -2.04 1.96 12.04
C GLY A 169 -0.69 2.55 12.32
N ALA A 170 0.16 1.77 12.96
CA ALA A 170 1.51 2.17 13.29
C ALA A 170 2.44 0.96 13.31
N GLY A 171 3.73 1.22 13.14
CA GLY A 171 4.76 0.21 13.17
C GLY A 171 6.06 0.72 13.76
N TYR A 172 6.97 -0.21 13.93
CA TYR A 172 8.33 0.06 14.36
C TYR A 172 9.30 -0.53 13.35
N GLU A 173 10.23 0.29 12.89
CA GLU A 173 11.28 -0.10 11.97
C GLU A 173 12.58 -0.30 12.72
N VAL A 174 13.27 -1.41 12.43
CA VAL A 174 14.52 -1.79 13.06
C VAL A 174 15.62 -1.87 12.00
N VAL A 175 16.55 -0.93 12.08
CA VAL A 175 17.67 -0.79 11.12
C VAL A 175 18.99 -0.96 11.87
N PRO A 176 19.55 -2.19 11.98
CA PRO A 176 20.74 -2.46 12.79
C PRO A 176 22.05 -2.12 12.05
N GLN A 177 22.12 -0.96 11.44
CA GLN A 177 23.30 -0.45 10.71
C GLN A 177 23.80 0.83 11.36
N THR A 178 25.12 1.01 11.37
CA THR A 178 25.75 2.24 11.87
C THR A 178 25.32 3.44 11.01
N GLY A 179 24.92 4.52 11.67
CA GLY A 179 24.40 5.73 11.02
C GLY A 179 22.87 5.76 10.94
N TYR A 180 22.22 4.61 10.99
CA TYR A 180 20.76 4.51 11.04
C TYR A 180 20.22 4.43 12.47
N ARG A 181 18.91 4.58 12.62
CA ARG A 181 18.18 4.49 13.89
C ARG A 181 16.92 3.66 13.68
N ASN A 182 16.50 2.99 14.74
CA ASN A 182 15.17 2.43 14.79
C ASN A 182 14.16 3.54 15.06
N PHE A 183 13.00 3.51 14.40
CA PHE A 183 12.00 4.55 14.54
C PHE A 183 10.57 4.01 14.47
N PHE A 184 9.64 4.79 15.01
CA PHE A 184 8.21 4.58 14.85
C PHE A 184 7.71 5.27 13.58
N TYR A 185 6.73 4.64 12.94
CA TYR A 185 5.96 5.25 11.87
C TYR A 185 4.46 4.99 12.07
N THR A 186 3.63 5.83 11.47
CA THR A 186 2.18 5.72 11.49
C THR A 186 1.60 6.27 10.20
N GLY A 187 0.56 5.62 9.70
CA GLY A 187 -0.14 6.06 8.52
C GLY A 187 -1.65 5.97 8.71
N TRP A 188 -2.38 6.92 8.12
CA TRP A 188 -3.83 6.99 8.13
C TRP A 188 -4.33 7.41 6.76
N LEU A 189 -5.08 6.53 6.12
CA LEU A 189 -5.53 6.64 4.73
C LEU A 189 -7.05 6.56 4.68
N VAL A 190 -7.66 7.44 3.93
CA VAL A 190 -9.08 7.36 3.56
C VAL A 190 -9.19 7.20 2.05
N LYS A 191 -9.89 6.17 1.60
CA LYS A 191 -10.16 5.90 0.19
C LYS A 191 -11.66 6.01 -0.09
N LYS A 192 -12.00 6.43 -1.30
CA LYS A 192 -13.38 6.51 -1.76
C LYS A 192 -13.50 5.96 -3.17
N LYS A 193 -14.31 4.93 -3.32
CA LYS A 193 -14.75 4.44 -4.62
C LYS A 193 -15.71 5.45 -5.24
N LEU A 194 -15.28 6.18 -6.27
CA LEU A 194 -16.09 7.18 -6.96
C LEU A 194 -17.02 6.53 -7.97
N ASN A 195 -16.55 5.50 -8.65
CA ASN A 195 -17.30 4.69 -9.61
C ASN A 195 -16.56 3.35 -9.82
N ASP A 196 -17.04 2.52 -10.76
CA ASP A 196 -16.45 1.19 -11.00
C ASP A 196 -15.05 1.22 -11.64
N ARG A 197 -14.53 2.41 -12.00
CA ARG A 197 -13.21 2.55 -12.60
C ARG A 197 -12.22 3.33 -11.75
N LEU A 198 -12.70 4.16 -10.84
CA LEU A 198 -11.85 5.10 -10.13
C LEU A 198 -12.12 5.07 -8.64
N GLU A 199 -11.07 4.80 -7.89
CA GLU A 199 -10.99 5.00 -6.45
C GLU A 199 -9.89 6.00 -6.16
N LEU A 200 -10.16 7.00 -5.35
CA LEU A 200 -9.19 8.01 -4.91
C LEU A 200 -9.05 7.96 -3.39
N GLY A 201 -7.89 8.32 -2.92
CA GLY A 201 -7.60 8.41 -1.51
C GLY A 201 -6.67 9.56 -1.15
N ALA A 202 -6.65 9.83 0.15
CA ALA A 202 -5.71 10.76 0.76
C ALA A 202 -5.18 10.16 2.06
N GLU A 203 -3.89 10.33 2.28
CA GLU A 203 -3.13 9.76 3.37
C GLU A 203 -2.42 10.86 4.16
N VAL A 204 -2.24 10.60 5.45
CA VAL A 204 -1.24 11.25 6.28
C VAL A 204 -0.30 10.17 6.79
N PHE A 205 0.97 10.25 6.41
CA PHE A 205 2.02 9.34 6.86
C PHE A 205 3.08 10.10 7.63
N ALA A 206 3.54 9.53 8.75
CA ALA A 206 4.57 10.14 9.57
C ALA A 206 5.56 9.09 10.06
N HIS A 207 6.84 9.46 10.05
CA HIS A 207 7.92 8.63 10.56
C HIS A 207 8.89 9.43 11.43
N GLY A 208 9.59 8.71 12.31
CA GLY A 208 10.62 9.25 13.17
C GLY A 208 11.94 9.51 12.42
N ARG A 209 12.96 9.91 13.16
CA ARG A 209 14.31 10.08 12.61
C ARG A 209 14.89 8.72 12.22
N GLU A 210 15.33 8.59 11.01
CA GLU A 210 15.85 7.35 10.43
C GLU A 210 17.36 7.18 10.62
N GLY A 211 18.08 8.28 10.83
CA GLY A 211 19.52 8.25 10.93
C GLY A 211 20.16 9.41 11.68
N SER A 212 21.49 9.46 11.62
CA SER A 212 22.32 10.46 12.26
C SER A 212 22.97 11.43 11.27
N ALA A 213 22.86 11.18 9.98
CA ALA A 213 23.32 12.06 8.90
C ALA A 213 22.11 12.54 8.07
N ALA A 214 22.23 13.68 7.41
CA ALA A 214 21.22 14.10 6.44
C ALA A 214 21.11 13.09 5.29
N PRO A 215 19.89 12.84 4.76
CA PRO A 215 18.62 13.53 5.06
C PRO A 215 17.86 13.00 6.30
N GLN A 216 18.32 11.94 6.95
CA GLN A 216 17.57 11.12 7.93
C GLN A 216 17.57 11.70 9.35
N THR A 217 18.02 12.94 9.54
CA THR A 217 18.21 13.55 10.88
C THR A 217 16.95 14.09 11.52
N GLU A 218 15.87 14.23 10.76
CA GLU A 218 14.60 14.78 11.21
C GLU A 218 13.47 13.79 10.96
N ALA A 219 12.42 13.91 11.76
CA ALA A 219 11.16 13.23 11.50
C ALA A 219 10.43 13.94 10.35
N SER A 220 9.59 13.21 9.62
CA SER A 220 8.75 13.77 8.56
C SER A 220 7.28 13.43 8.77
N THR A 221 6.40 14.28 8.24
CA THR A 221 4.97 14.02 8.11
C THR A 221 4.52 14.46 6.74
N LEU A 222 4.08 13.49 5.95
CA LEU A 222 3.62 13.67 4.57
C LEU A 222 2.10 13.68 4.49
N VAL A 223 1.59 14.38 3.49
CA VAL A 223 0.20 14.26 3.02
C VAL A 223 0.26 13.80 1.58
N ASP A 224 -0.35 12.66 1.31
CA ASP A 224 -0.32 11.99 0.02
C ASP A 224 -1.72 11.94 -0.58
N VAL A 225 -1.81 12.05 -1.89
CA VAL A 225 -3.03 11.87 -2.67
C VAL A 225 -2.76 10.93 -3.83
N GLY A 226 -3.70 10.03 -4.09
CA GLY A 226 -3.49 9.03 -5.14
C GLY A 226 -4.74 8.23 -5.43
N GLY A 227 -4.58 7.10 -6.10
CA GLY A 227 -5.72 6.25 -6.40
C GLY A 227 -5.42 5.08 -7.29
N TYR A 228 -6.52 4.42 -7.66
CA TYR A 228 -6.58 3.21 -8.44
C TYR A 228 -7.51 3.41 -9.64
N TYR A 229 -7.01 3.13 -10.83
CA TYR A 229 -7.82 3.10 -12.03
C TYR A 229 -8.01 1.65 -12.50
N HIS A 230 -9.24 1.14 -12.43
CA HIS A 230 -9.61 -0.22 -12.81
C HIS A 230 -9.94 -0.31 -14.31
N PHE A 231 -9.27 -1.19 -15.02
CA PHE A 231 -9.52 -1.40 -16.45
C PHE A 231 -10.75 -2.27 -16.67
N LYS A 232 -11.81 -1.67 -17.25
CA LYS A 232 -13.08 -2.39 -17.46
C LYS A 232 -12.94 -3.63 -18.34
N GLN A 233 -12.05 -3.57 -19.34
CA GLN A 233 -11.85 -4.66 -20.31
C GLN A 233 -10.92 -5.77 -19.79
N HIS A 234 -10.23 -5.51 -18.67
CA HIS A 234 -9.28 -6.42 -18.06
C HIS A 234 -9.55 -6.49 -16.55
N PRO A 235 -10.59 -7.23 -16.13
CA PRO A 235 -10.86 -7.44 -14.71
C PRO A 235 -9.61 -7.99 -14.02
N GLY A 236 -9.26 -7.43 -12.88
CA GLY A 236 -8.02 -7.79 -12.17
C GLY A 236 -6.79 -6.98 -12.58
N GLN A 237 -6.90 -6.03 -13.52
CA GLN A 237 -5.83 -5.08 -13.82
C GLN A 237 -6.18 -3.68 -13.34
N GLN A 238 -5.18 -3.00 -12.77
CA GLN A 238 -5.31 -1.64 -12.27
C GLN A 238 -4.04 -0.84 -12.57
N PHE A 239 -4.21 0.46 -12.75
CA PHE A 239 -3.14 1.44 -12.72
C PHE A 239 -3.20 2.17 -11.37
N LEU A 240 -2.05 2.28 -10.71
CA LEU A 240 -1.89 2.85 -9.40
C LEU A 240 -1.03 4.11 -9.50
N PHE A 241 -1.37 5.14 -8.74
CA PHE A 241 -0.61 6.37 -8.69
C PHE A 241 -0.77 7.07 -7.34
N CYS A 242 0.29 7.71 -6.87
CA CYS A 242 0.29 8.53 -5.67
C CYS A 242 1.34 9.63 -5.79
N TYR A 243 1.07 10.77 -5.16
CA TYR A 243 2.05 11.82 -4.91
C TYR A 243 1.80 12.42 -3.53
N GLY A 244 2.87 12.62 -2.80
CA GLY A 244 2.90 13.20 -1.48
C GLY A 244 3.96 14.25 -1.28
N HIS A 245 3.72 15.12 -0.30
CA HIS A 245 4.65 16.13 0.13
C HIS A 245 4.59 16.30 1.64
N SER A 246 5.74 16.48 2.26
CA SER A 246 5.81 16.72 3.71
C SER A 246 5.19 18.05 4.09
N VAL A 247 4.40 18.04 5.15
CA VAL A 247 3.76 19.22 5.74
C VAL A 247 4.41 19.64 7.06
N ALA A 248 5.26 18.78 7.63
CA ALA A 248 6.04 19.06 8.84
C ALA A 248 7.31 18.19 8.88
N GLY A 249 8.34 18.72 9.51
CA GLY A 249 9.64 18.05 9.66
C GLY A 249 10.53 18.18 8.44
N GLN A 250 11.24 17.11 8.12
CA GLN A 250 12.07 17.00 6.92
C GLN A 250 11.23 17.27 5.66
N THR A 251 11.78 18.06 4.74
CA THR A 251 11.16 18.21 3.41
C THR A 251 11.35 16.91 2.63
N GLU A 252 10.25 16.35 2.19
CA GLU A 252 10.21 15.06 1.52
C GLU A 252 9.10 15.07 0.47
N ASN A 253 9.34 14.41 -0.66
CA ASN A 253 8.35 14.19 -1.71
C ASN A 253 8.33 12.71 -2.03
N TYR A 254 7.15 12.14 -1.99
CA TYR A 254 6.90 10.77 -2.38
C TYR A 254 6.14 10.71 -3.69
N ALA A 255 6.50 9.79 -4.56
CA ALA A 255 5.75 9.52 -5.79
C ALA A 255 5.73 8.02 -6.08
N TYR A 256 4.60 7.52 -6.54
CA TYR A 256 4.42 6.13 -6.94
C TYR A 256 3.59 6.04 -8.21
N VAL A 257 4.01 5.17 -9.13
CA VAL A 257 3.22 4.73 -10.28
C VAL A 257 3.40 3.24 -10.49
N GLY A 258 2.31 2.53 -10.80
CA GLY A 258 2.41 1.08 -10.99
C GLY A 258 1.26 0.49 -11.78
N MET A 259 1.51 -0.70 -12.27
CA MET A 259 0.52 -1.59 -12.86
C MET A 259 0.37 -2.80 -11.96
N TYR A 260 -0.86 -3.19 -11.72
CA TYR A 260 -1.27 -4.30 -10.88
C TYR A 260 -2.08 -5.32 -11.66
N TRP A 261 -1.85 -6.58 -11.36
CA TRP A 261 -2.61 -7.73 -11.85
C TRP A 261 -2.96 -8.67 -10.71
N THR A 262 -4.18 -9.20 -10.72
CA THR A 262 -4.59 -10.27 -9.81
C THR A 262 -5.22 -11.41 -10.58
N TRP A 263 -4.96 -12.64 -10.13
CA TRP A 263 -5.55 -13.86 -10.67
C TRP A 263 -5.56 -14.96 -9.60
N GLY A 264 -6.37 -15.99 -9.81
CA GLY A 264 -6.48 -17.14 -8.93
C GLY A 264 -7.63 -18.04 -9.32
N LYS A 265 -7.86 -19.09 -8.56
CA LYS A 265 -8.98 -20.02 -8.76
C LYS A 265 -9.82 -20.07 -7.51
N ASP A 266 -11.09 -19.71 -7.64
CA ASP A 266 -12.09 -19.97 -6.62
C ASP A 266 -12.41 -21.45 -6.53
N LYS A 267 -12.82 -21.92 -5.33
CA LYS A 267 -13.18 -23.33 -5.13
C LYS A 267 -14.34 -23.83 -6.01
N ASP A 268 -15.13 -22.89 -6.56
CA ASP A 268 -16.32 -23.17 -7.38
C ASP A 268 -16.05 -23.21 -8.89
N ASP A 269 -14.85 -22.87 -9.36
CA ASP A 269 -14.49 -22.89 -10.80
C ASP A 269 -14.52 -24.27 -11.46
N LYS A 270 -14.91 -25.30 -10.73
CA LYS A 270 -15.07 -26.64 -11.31
C LYS A 270 -16.29 -26.79 -12.23
N LYS A 271 -17.13 -25.76 -12.37
CA LYS A 271 -18.40 -25.84 -13.13
C LYS A 271 -18.45 -25.00 -14.40
N ASP A 272 -17.60 -23.99 -14.56
CA ASP A 272 -17.69 -23.11 -15.73
C ASP A 272 -16.38 -23.05 -16.49
N GLY A 273 -16.49 -23.12 -17.84
CA GLY A 273 -15.38 -23.17 -18.80
C GLY A 273 -14.55 -21.86 -18.85
N PRO A 274 -13.63 -21.71 -19.82
CA PRO A 274 -12.45 -20.85 -19.78
C PRO A 274 -12.67 -19.34 -19.83
N ASN A 275 -13.84 -18.80 -19.41
CA ASN A 275 -14.18 -17.37 -19.48
C ASN A 275 -14.82 -16.77 -18.22
N ALA A 276 -14.74 -17.41 -17.06
CA ALA A 276 -15.24 -16.82 -15.82
C ALA A 276 -14.16 -15.90 -15.22
N GLY A 277 -14.33 -14.60 -15.40
CA GLY A 277 -13.55 -13.59 -14.68
C GLY A 277 -13.77 -13.75 -13.15
N TYR A 278 -12.70 -13.58 -12.40
CA TYR A 278 -12.72 -13.63 -10.92
C TYR A 278 -13.91 -12.89 -10.32
N VAL A 279 -14.75 -13.61 -9.59
CA VAL A 279 -15.85 -13.07 -8.78
C VAL A 279 -15.61 -13.51 -7.34
N PRO A 280 -15.21 -12.61 -6.42
CA PRO A 280 -15.04 -12.96 -5.00
C PRO A 280 -16.35 -13.49 -4.40
N GLU A 281 -16.21 -14.49 -3.55
CA GLU A 281 -17.32 -15.18 -2.88
C GLU A 281 -18.15 -14.21 -2.05
N GLN A 282 -19.45 -14.15 -2.32
CA GLN A 282 -20.42 -13.44 -1.46
C GLN A 282 -20.50 -14.17 -0.13
N LEU A 283 -20.27 -13.45 0.97
CA LEU A 283 -20.62 -13.90 2.30
C LEU A 283 -22.15 -14.09 2.40
N ASN A 284 -22.59 -15.30 2.15
CA ASN A 284 -23.96 -15.70 2.48
C ASN A 284 -24.13 -15.64 4.00
N GLY A 285 -24.86 -14.63 4.44
CA GLY A 285 -25.31 -14.53 5.83
C GLY A 285 -26.11 -15.76 6.20
N ARG A 286 -25.57 -16.56 7.10
CA ARG A 286 -26.35 -17.43 7.96
C ARG A 286 -26.31 -16.86 9.35
N THR A 287 -27.46 -16.36 9.75
CA THR A 287 -27.88 -16.08 11.13
C THR A 287 -27.74 -17.34 11.98
N PHE A 288 -27.05 -17.20 13.08
CA PHE A 288 -27.38 -17.82 14.38
C PHE A 288 -27.15 -16.77 15.46
#